data_6be86808c3a5cafd1e47cefc0d81f3aa
#
_entry.id   6be86808c3a5cafd1e47cefc0d81f3aa
#
_cell.length_a   1.000
_cell.length_b   1.000
_cell.length_c   1.000
_cell.angle_alpha   90.00
_cell.angle_beta   90.00
_cell.angle_gamma   90.00
#
_symmetry.space_group_name_H-M   'P 1'
#
loop_
_entity.id
_entity.type
_entity.pdbx_description
1 polymer ?
#
loop_
_entity_poly.entity_id
_entity_poly.type
_entity_poly.pdbx_seq_one_letter_code
_entity_poly.pdbx_strand_id
1 'polypeptide(L)'
;VKWKTALPAKGCSTPIVWKDQIIITSPSDGNDTLMAFGWDGKKRWQTTVGSERAGKHRNGSGSNPSAITDGKLLFAYFKSGNLAGFTLDGKLLWKTNLQDRFARDTLYWDIGTSPVLTAKHVVLAVMHSGESYLAAFDKRTGELAWKESRNYKTPVECDHSYATPHVVQYHGREAIVVWGA
;
A
#
# COMPACT_ATOMS: atom_id res chain seq x y z
N VAL A 1 4.85 16.11 24.78
CA VAL A 1 4.76 16.02 23.31
C VAL A 1 5.50 17.22 22.72
N LYS A 2 6.49 16.98 21.84
CA LYS A 2 7.30 18.07 21.26
C LYS A 2 6.50 18.88 20.23
N TRP A 3 5.67 18.20 19.44
CA TRP A 3 4.72 18.82 18.49
C TRP A 3 3.57 17.85 18.17
N LYS A 4 2.52 18.37 17.58
CA LYS A 4 1.36 17.63 17.09
C LYS A 4 0.88 18.26 15.80
N THR A 5 0.68 17.46 14.75
CA THR A 5 0.19 17.91 13.45
C THR A 5 -1.12 17.20 13.12
N ALA A 6 -2.13 17.95 12.72
CA ALA A 6 -3.37 17.38 12.22
C ALA A 6 -3.17 16.82 10.81
N LEU A 7 -3.71 15.64 10.56
CA LEU A 7 -3.82 15.08 9.21
C LEU A 7 -5.16 15.51 8.59
N PRO A 8 -5.29 15.57 7.25
CA PRO A 8 -6.51 15.97 6.57
C PRO A 8 -7.71 15.08 6.90
N ALA A 9 -7.47 13.79 7.08
CA ALA A 9 -8.49 12.81 7.42
C ALA A 9 -7.94 11.70 8.32
N LYS A 10 -8.84 10.91 8.89
CA LYS A 10 -8.49 9.72 9.67
C LYS A 10 -7.91 8.63 8.77
N GLY A 11 -7.05 7.78 9.33
CA GLY A 11 -6.47 6.62 8.67
C GLY A 11 -5.79 5.70 9.68
N CYS A 12 -5.47 4.49 9.25
CA CYS A 12 -4.82 3.46 10.07
C CYS A 12 -3.40 3.14 9.58
N SER A 13 -2.87 3.89 8.60
CA SER A 13 -1.51 3.66 8.10
C SER A 13 -0.47 3.98 9.17
N THR A 14 0.58 3.19 9.22
CA THR A 14 1.73 3.45 10.07
C THR A 14 2.68 4.40 9.35
N PRO A 15 3.07 5.52 9.97
CA PRO A 15 4.10 6.39 9.40
C PRO A 15 5.43 5.65 9.25
N ILE A 16 6.14 5.89 8.16
CA ILE A 16 7.52 5.47 8.00
C ILE A 16 8.46 6.65 8.13
N VAL A 17 9.67 6.39 8.62
CA VAL A 17 10.70 7.41 8.78
C VAL A 17 11.84 7.11 7.84
N TRP A 18 12.22 8.10 7.04
CA TRP A 18 13.41 8.05 6.21
C TRP A 18 14.21 9.35 6.32
N LYS A 19 15.43 9.26 6.86
CA LYS A 19 16.28 10.42 7.16
C LYS A 19 15.55 11.46 8.02
N ASP A 20 15.25 12.61 7.47
CA ASP A 20 14.61 13.75 8.12
C ASP A 20 13.14 13.92 7.73
N GLN A 21 12.52 12.87 7.18
CA GLN A 21 11.12 12.84 6.77
C GLN A 21 10.31 11.77 7.49
N ILE A 22 9.09 12.13 7.87
CA ILE A 22 8.04 11.25 8.37
C ILE A 22 7.00 11.16 7.24
N ILE A 23 6.81 9.99 6.67
CA ILE A 23 6.00 9.78 5.47
C ILE A 23 4.78 8.96 5.84
N ILE A 24 3.60 9.38 5.38
CA ILE A 24 2.32 8.73 5.70
C ILE A 24 1.35 8.82 4.52
N THR A 25 0.53 7.80 4.35
CA THR A 25 -0.64 7.85 3.48
C THR A 25 -1.82 8.46 4.24
N SER A 26 -2.58 9.32 3.60
CA SER A 26 -3.80 9.91 4.17
C SER A 26 -4.74 10.32 3.04
N PRO A 27 -6.06 10.20 3.21
CA PRO A 27 -6.97 10.85 2.28
C PRO A 27 -6.86 12.38 2.41
N SER A 28 -7.00 13.08 1.30
CA SER A 28 -7.12 14.54 1.29
C SER A 28 -8.02 14.97 0.13
N ASP A 29 -9.05 15.74 0.45
CA ASP A 29 -10.00 16.30 -0.52
C ASP A 29 -10.57 15.25 -1.49
N GLY A 30 -10.94 14.06 -0.95
CA GLY A 30 -11.48 12.95 -1.72
C GLY A 30 -10.46 12.22 -2.59
N ASN A 31 -9.17 12.38 -2.32
CA ASN A 31 -8.10 11.76 -3.06
C ASN A 31 -7.17 10.92 -2.17
N ASP A 32 -6.62 9.86 -2.76
CA ASP A 32 -5.48 9.12 -2.20
C ASP A 32 -4.24 9.99 -2.24
N THR A 33 -3.59 10.21 -1.10
CA THR A 33 -2.39 11.03 -1.04
C THR A 33 -1.27 10.40 -0.23
N LEU A 34 -0.04 10.70 -0.63
CA LEU A 34 1.18 10.45 0.13
C LEU A 34 1.72 11.80 0.61
N MET A 35 2.07 11.88 1.89
CA MET A 35 2.53 13.12 2.53
C MET A 35 3.84 12.90 3.27
N ALA A 36 4.67 13.93 3.33
CA ALA A 36 5.84 13.95 4.21
C ALA A 36 5.85 15.17 5.13
N PHE A 37 6.33 14.94 6.34
CA PHE A 37 6.51 15.94 7.38
C PHE A 37 7.98 15.96 7.84
N GLY A 38 8.47 17.10 8.27
CA GLY A 38 9.77 17.23 8.92
C GLY A 38 9.70 16.85 10.41
N TRP A 39 10.86 16.80 11.07
CA TRP A 39 10.98 16.60 12.52
C TRP A 39 10.40 17.76 13.36
N ASP A 40 10.06 18.86 12.72
CA ASP A 40 9.33 20.01 13.30
C ASP A 40 7.81 19.88 13.17
N GLY A 41 7.32 18.78 12.57
CA GLY A 41 5.89 18.53 12.31
C GLY A 41 5.30 19.32 11.14
N LYS A 42 6.11 20.10 10.42
CA LYS A 42 5.61 20.84 9.25
C LYS A 42 5.55 19.92 8.03
N LYS A 43 4.45 20.05 7.28
CA LYS A 43 4.31 19.34 5.99
C LYS A 43 5.34 19.87 4.99
N ARG A 44 6.12 18.95 4.41
CA ARG A 44 7.13 19.24 3.39
C ARG A 44 6.55 19.16 1.99
N TRP A 45 5.83 18.07 1.73
CA TRP A 45 5.19 17.86 0.46
C TRP A 45 3.95 16.95 0.62
N GLN A 46 3.11 16.97 -0.40
CA GLN A 46 1.95 16.11 -0.55
C GLN A 46 1.74 15.82 -2.02
N THR A 47 1.51 14.56 -2.36
CA THR A 47 1.28 14.14 -3.75
C THR A 47 -0.02 13.37 -3.85
N THR A 48 -0.88 13.82 -4.74
CA THR A 48 -2.14 13.14 -5.08
C THR A 48 -1.87 12.02 -6.08
N VAL A 49 -2.44 10.84 -5.82
CA VAL A 49 -2.31 9.64 -6.66
C VAL A 49 -3.53 9.48 -7.55
N GLY A 50 -4.71 9.62 -6.98
CA GLY A 50 -5.98 9.49 -7.69
C GLY A 50 -7.16 9.64 -6.75
N SER A 51 -8.37 9.42 -7.24
CA SER A 51 -9.58 9.51 -6.42
C SER A 51 -9.58 8.45 -5.33
N GLU A 52 -9.97 8.84 -4.13
CA GLU A 52 -10.13 7.95 -2.99
C GLU A 52 -11.35 7.04 -3.17
N ARG A 53 -11.24 5.81 -2.71
CA ARG A 53 -12.38 4.98 -2.35
C ARG A 53 -12.48 4.98 -0.83
N ALA A 54 -13.46 5.71 -0.30
CA ALA A 54 -13.62 5.91 1.14
C ALA A 54 -13.71 4.61 1.93
N GLY A 55 -13.26 4.63 3.18
CA GLY A 55 -13.36 3.51 4.12
C GLY A 55 -14.82 3.15 4.40
N LYS A 56 -15.09 1.86 4.60
CA LYS A 56 -16.41 1.34 4.99
C LYS A 56 -16.64 1.49 6.50
N HIS A 57 -15.60 1.25 7.29
CA HIS A 57 -15.70 1.28 8.75
C HIS A 57 -15.39 2.68 9.31
N ARG A 58 -16.08 3.04 10.43
CA ARG A 58 -15.91 4.34 11.10
C ARG A 58 -14.45 4.68 11.49
N ASN A 59 -13.62 3.67 11.72
CA ASN A 59 -12.21 3.83 12.09
C ASN A 59 -11.25 3.63 10.91
N GLY A 60 -11.75 3.21 9.75
CA GLY A 60 -10.97 2.98 8.53
C GLY A 60 -11.00 4.16 7.58
N SER A 61 -10.16 4.08 6.56
CA SER A 61 -10.12 5.03 5.45
C SER A 61 -9.72 4.33 4.15
N GLY A 62 -9.67 5.06 3.05
CA GLY A 62 -9.07 4.60 1.80
C GLY A 62 -7.55 4.43 1.87
N SER A 63 -6.91 4.96 2.92
CA SER A 63 -5.45 5.00 3.10
C SER A 63 -4.98 4.21 4.33
N ASN A 64 -5.55 3.02 4.58
CA ASN A 64 -5.09 2.15 5.67
C ASN A 64 -3.73 1.49 5.41
N PRO A 65 -3.38 1.07 4.16
CA PRO A 65 -2.06 0.52 3.89
C PRO A 65 -0.95 1.54 4.17
N SER A 66 0.14 1.07 4.76
CA SER A 66 1.31 1.89 5.05
C SER A 66 2.20 2.01 3.81
N ALA A 67 2.84 3.15 3.65
CA ALA A 67 3.88 3.32 2.63
C ALA A 67 5.13 2.50 2.97
N ILE A 68 5.99 2.28 1.99
CA ILE A 68 7.27 1.60 2.15
C ILE A 68 8.36 2.26 1.30
N THR A 69 9.62 2.16 1.73
CA THR A 69 10.78 2.67 0.98
C THR A 69 11.93 1.68 1.00
N ASP A 70 12.72 1.65 -0.08
CA ASP A 70 14.02 0.99 -0.13
C ASP A 70 15.20 1.99 0.04
N GLY A 71 14.88 3.22 0.42
CA GLY A 71 15.86 4.29 0.56
C GLY A 71 16.23 5.00 -0.75
N LYS A 72 15.63 4.59 -1.88
CA LYS A 72 15.77 5.21 -3.20
C LYS A 72 14.44 5.69 -3.74
N LEU A 73 13.40 4.88 -3.55
CA LEU A 73 12.04 5.13 -4.01
C LEU A 73 11.06 4.92 -2.84
N LEU A 74 9.87 5.50 -2.98
CA LEU A 74 8.73 5.32 -2.10
C LEU A 74 7.62 4.60 -2.86
N PHE A 75 6.84 3.78 -2.15
CA PHE A 75 5.68 3.08 -2.72
C PHE A 75 4.51 3.18 -1.76
N ALA A 76 3.32 3.37 -2.32
CA ALA A 76 2.07 3.42 -1.56
C ALA A 76 0.96 2.69 -2.32
N TYR A 77 0.09 2.03 -1.57
CA TYR A 77 -1.10 1.35 -2.06
C TYR A 77 -2.33 1.85 -1.32
N PHE A 78 -3.46 1.91 -2.00
CA PHE A 78 -4.70 2.47 -1.49
C PHE A 78 -5.89 1.53 -1.76
N LYS A 79 -6.94 1.66 -0.96
CA LYS A 79 -8.19 0.92 -1.10
C LYS A 79 -8.85 1.10 -2.48
N SER A 80 -8.65 2.24 -3.12
CA SER A 80 -9.10 2.49 -4.49
C SER A 80 -8.53 1.53 -5.52
N GLY A 81 -7.46 0.80 -5.16
CA GLY A 81 -6.65 -0.04 -6.04
C GLY A 81 -5.41 0.67 -6.59
N ASN A 82 -5.24 1.95 -6.31
CA ASN A 82 -4.08 2.71 -6.76
C ASN A 82 -2.80 2.21 -6.06
N LEU A 83 -1.86 1.73 -6.85
CA LEU A 83 -0.47 1.46 -6.46
C LEU A 83 0.42 2.47 -7.18
N ALA A 84 1.32 3.11 -6.47
CA ALA A 84 2.17 4.14 -7.04
C ALA A 84 3.61 4.10 -6.50
N GLY A 85 4.55 4.47 -7.37
CA GLY A 85 5.96 4.68 -7.04
C GLY A 85 6.35 6.15 -7.15
N PHE A 86 7.21 6.60 -6.21
CA PHE A 86 7.61 7.99 -6.09
C PHE A 86 9.11 8.11 -5.85
N THR A 87 9.65 9.26 -6.15
CA THR A 87 10.96 9.69 -5.63
C THR A 87 10.86 10.02 -4.12
N LEU A 88 11.98 10.12 -3.43
CA LEU A 88 12.01 10.43 -1.99
C LEU A 88 11.53 11.84 -1.66
N ASP A 89 11.49 12.75 -2.61
CA ASP A 89 10.93 14.10 -2.50
C ASP A 89 9.47 14.19 -2.92
N GLY A 90 8.82 13.02 -3.15
CA GLY A 90 7.38 12.90 -3.37
C GLY A 90 6.92 13.06 -4.82
N LYS A 91 7.82 13.17 -5.80
CA LYS A 91 7.42 13.21 -7.21
C LYS A 91 6.88 11.85 -7.66
N LEU A 92 5.65 11.82 -8.18
CA LEU A 92 5.05 10.62 -8.76
C LEU A 92 5.83 10.20 -10.01
N LEU A 93 6.28 8.95 -10.04
CA LEU A 93 7.01 8.36 -11.17
C LEU A 93 6.08 7.53 -12.04
N TRP A 94 5.28 6.68 -11.43
CA TRP A 94 4.32 5.81 -12.08
C TRP A 94 3.17 5.48 -11.15
N LYS A 95 2.04 5.11 -11.74
CA LYS A 95 0.90 4.53 -11.03
C LYS A 95 0.19 3.49 -11.88
N THR A 96 -0.43 2.53 -11.21
CA THR A 96 -1.33 1.55 -11.81
C THR A 96 -2.51 1.33 -10.88
N ASN A 97 -3.67 0.99 -11.42
CA ASN A 97 -4.82 0.64 -10.59
C ASN A 97 -5.06 -0.88 -10.70
N LEU A 98 -4.94 -1.59 -9.57
CA LEU A 98 -5.04 -3.04 -9.53
C LEU A 98 -6.49 -3.51 -9.69
N GLN A 99 -7.45 -2.71 -9.25
CA GLN A 99 -8.87 -3.05 -9.38
C GLN A 99 -9.39 -2.90 -10.81
N ASP A 100 -8.90 -1.90 -11.54
CA ASP A 100 -9.21 -1.72 -12.96
C ASP A 100 -8.51 -2.78 -13.82
N ARG A 101 -7.29 -3.16 -13.41
CA ARG A 101 -6.44 -4.10 -14.15
C ARG A 101 -6.83 -5.56 -13.99
N PHE A 102 -7.27 -5.93 -12.79
CA PHE A 102 -7.59 -7.34 -12.44
C PHE A 102 -9.05 -7.48 -12.05
N ALA A 103 -9.37 -7.20 -10.79
CA ALA A 103 -10.73 -7.26 -10.30
C ALA A 103 -10.93 -6.33 -9.10
N ARG A 104 -12.15 -5.84 -8.96
CA ARG A 104 -12.54 -5.05 -7.79
C ARG A 104 -12.55 -5.95 -6.56
N ASP A 105 -11.96 -5.48 -5.46
CA ASP A 105 -11.98 -6.24 -4.20
C ASP A 105 -13.40 -6.39 -3.64
N THR A 106 -13.65 -7.55 -3.05
CA THR A 106 -14.89 -7.91 -2.36
C THR A 106 -14.72 -7.96 -0.84
N LEU A 107 -13.59 -7.48 -0.32
CA LEU A 107 -13.30 -7.50 1.12
C LEU A 107 -14.46 -6.94 1.93
N TYR A 108 -14.82 -7.65 3.00
CA TYR A 108 -15.86 -7.20 3.92
C TYR A 108 -15.44 -5.93 4.67
N TRP A 109 -14.23 -5.93 5.21
CA TRP A 109 -13.60 -4.75 5.82
C TRP A 109 -12.75 -3.97 4.82
N ASP A 110 -12.16 -2.88 5.28
CA ASP A 110 -11.26 -2.07 4.46
C ASP A 110 -9.92 -2.76 4.29
N ILE A 111 -9.29 -2.59 3.13
CA ILE A 111 -8.00 -3.20 2.83
C ILE A 111 -6.97 -2.76 3.88
N GLY A 112 -6.23 -3.72 4.41
CA GLY A 112 -5.16 -3.48 5.40
C GLY A 112 -3.77 -3.89 4.90
N THR A 113 -3.72 -4.69 3.84
CA THR A 113 -2.47 -5.16 3.25
C THR A 113 -1.61 -4.01 2.76
N SER A 114 -0.38 -3.94 3.25
CA SER A 114 0.62 -2.97 2.78
C SER A 114 1.56 -3.59 1.74
N PRO A 115 2.15 -2.80 0.84
CA PRO A 115 3.17 -3.29 -0.08
C PRO A 115 4.43 -3.73 0.66
N VAL A 116 5.13 -4.73 0.11
CA VAL A 116 6.46 -5.16 0.55
C VAL A 116 7.44 -5.12 -0.60
N LEU A 117 8.74 -5.11 -0.28
CA LEU A 117 9.79 -4.94 -1.27
C LEU A 117 10.70 -6.16 -1.33
N THR A 118 10.93 -6.67 -2.54
CA THR A 118 12.06 -7.53 -2.90
C THR A 118 13.20 -6.67 -3.44
N ALA A 119 14.29 -7.27 -3.86
CA ALA A 119 15.40 -6.54 -4.48
C ALA A 119 14.92 -5.70 -5.69
N LYS A 120 14.03 -6.24 -6.51
CA LYS A 120 13.60 -5.63 -7.79
C LYS A 120 12.16 -5.12 -7.79
N HIS A 121 11.28 -5.68 -6.96
CA HIS A 121 9.84 -5.48 -7.11
C HIS A 121 9.21 -4.90 -5.86
N VAL A 122 8.10 -4.17 -6.05
CA VAL A 122 7.08 -3.95 -5.05
C VAL A 122 6.01 -5.03 -5.20
N VAL A 123 5.65 -5.69 -4.11
CA VAL A 123 4.75 -6.85 -4.09
C VAL A 123 3.55 -6.56 -3.21
N LEU A 124 2.39 -6.96 -3.69
CA LEU A 124 1.12 -6.89 -2.97
C LEU A 124 0.43 -8.24 -2.95
N ALA A 125 -0.22 -8.55 -1.83
CA ALA A 125 -1.20 -9.62 -1.72
C ALA A 125 -2.61 -8.99 -1.69
N VAL A 126 -3.47 -9.41 -2.61
CA VAL A 126 -4.88 -9.03 -2.65
C VAL A 126 -5.70 -10.31 -2.55
N MET A 127 -6.30 -10.55 -1.38
CA MET A 127 -6.97 -11.81 -1.06
C MET A 127 -8.40 -11.55 -0.60
N HIS A 128 -9.36 -12.00 -1.40
CA HIS A 128 -10.79 -11.77 -1.20
C HIS A 128 -11.62 -12.83 -1.90
N SER A 129 -12.93 -12.84 -1.72
CA SER A 129 -13.83 -13.71 -2.50
C SER A 129 -13.81 -13.28 -3.96
N GLY A 130 -13.27 -14.13 -4.82
CA GLY A 130 -13.09 -13.86 -6.24
C GLY A 130 -11.65 -14.05 -6.66
N GLU A 131 -11.09 -13.14 -7.43
CA GLU A 131 -9.73 -13.24 -7.92
C GLU A 131 -8.71 -12.79 -6.87
N SER A 132 -8.24 -13.75 -6.06
CA SER A 132 -7.16 -13.55 -5.08
C SER A 132 -5.79 -13.79 -5.70
N TYR A 133 -4.84 -12.94 -5.39
CA TYR A 133 -3.51 -13.02 -6.01
C TYR A 133 -2.41 -12.36 -5.17
N LEU A 134 -1.16 -12.77 -5.49
CA LEU A 134 0.03 -11.95 -5.28
C LEU A 134 0.44 -11.36 -6.60
N ALA A 135 0.83 -10.09 -6.60
CA ALA A 135 1.36 -9.44 -7.80
C ALA A 135 2.61 -8.63 -7.47
N ALA A 136 3.58 -8.69 -8.36
CA ALA A 136 4.83 -7.96 -8.27
C ALA A 136 4.98 -7.00 -9.44
N PHE A 137 5.41 -5.79 -9.13
CA PHE A 137 5.63 -4.74 -10.11
C PHE A 137 7.07 -4.26 -10.04
N ASP A 138 7.67 -4.00 -11.19
CA ASP A 138 9.01 -3.39 -11.22
C ASP A 138 8.99 -2.04 -10.48
N LYS A 139 9.94 -1.85 -9.57
CA LYS A 139 10.01 -0.65 -8.73
C LYS A 139 10.18 0.65 -9.52
N ARG A 140 10.84 0.59 -10.66
CA ARG A 140 11.20 1.77 -11.45
C ARG A 140 10.15 2.16 -12.47
N THR A 141 9.48 1.15 -13.07
CA THR A 141 8.54 1.36 -14.19
C THR A 141 7.09 1.17 -13.79
N GLY A 142 6.81 0.41 -12.72
CA GLY A 142 5.44 -0.01 -12.36
C GLY A 142 4.86 -1.08 -13.28
N GLU A 143 5.67 -1.66 -14.16
CA GLU A 143 5.24 -2.76 -15.02
C GLU A 143 5.05 -4.04 -14.20
N LEU A 144 4.02 -4.80 -14.55
CA LEU A 144 3.75 -6.10 -13.93
C LEU A 144 4.88 -7.09 -14.30
N ALA A 145 5.60 -7.55 -13.28
CA ALA A 145 6.64 -8.55 -13.44
C ALA A 145 6.07 -9.96 -13.39
N TRP A 146 5.18 -10.23 -12.44
CA TRP A 146 4.46 -11.49 -12.32
C TRP A 146 3.20 -11.33 -11.46
N LYS A 147 2.27 -12.29 -11.62
CA LYS A 147 1.06 -12.43 -10.82
C LYS A 147 0.81 -13.92 -10.58
N GLU A 148 0.61 -14.28 -9.32
CA GLU A 148 0.30 -15.65 -8.90
C GLU A 148 -1.09 -15.70 -8.28
N SER A 149 -1.91 -16.64 -8.75
CA SER A 149 -3.24 -16.88 -8.21
C SER A 149 -3.18 -17.47 -6.81
N ARG A 150 -4.09 -17.02 -5.95
CA ARG A 150 -4.28 -17.50 -4.58
C ARG A 150 -5.73 -17.94 -4.32
N ASN A 151 -6.40 -18.40 -5.35
CA ASN A 151 -7.79 -18.89 -5.24
C ASN A 151 -7.81 -20.33 -4.74
N TYR A 152 -8.05 -20.50 -3.45
CA TYR A 152 -8.23 -21.81 -2.83
C TYR A 152 -9.69 -22.00 -2.44
N LYS A 153 -10.14 -23.27 -2.46
CA LYS A 153 -11.47 -23.61 -1.97
C LYS A 153 -11.45 -23.57 -0.44
N THR A 154 -12.08 -22.55 0.12
CA THR A 154 -12.14 -22.33 1.56
C THR A 154 -13.58 -22.17 2.02
N PRO A 155 -13.89 -22.33 3.32
CA PRO A 155 -15.17 -21.91 3.87
C PRO A 155 -15.43 -20.42 3.66
N VAL A 156 -16.69 -20.02 3.75
CA VAL A 156 -17.10 -18.61 3.63
C VAL A 156 -16.28 -17.72 4.57
N GLU A 157 -15.83 -16.58 4.08
CA GLU A 157 -14.96 -15.58 4.73
C GLU A 157 -13.50 -16.02 4.98
N CYS A 158 -13.15 -17.30 4.86
CA CYS A 158 -11.77 -17.75 5.03
C CYS A 158 -10.87 -17.41 3.82
N ASP A 159 -11.45 -16.98 2.73
CA ASP A 159 -10.77 -16.46 1.53
C ASP A 159 -10.34 -15.01 1.65
N HIS A 160 -10.86 -14.28 2.66
CA HIS A 160 -10.44 -12.91 2.93
C HIS A 160 -9.17 -12.88 3.79
N SER A 161 -8.17 -12.13 3.38
CA SER A 161 -7.01 -11.83 4.20
C SER A 161 -6.60 -10.36 4.08
N TYR A 162 -6.22 -9.80 5.22
CA TYR A 162 -5.75 -8.43 5.37
C TYR A 162 -4.26 -8.39 5.70
N ALA A 163 -3.62 -9.56 5.70
CA ALA A 163 -2.23 -9.70 6.09
C ALA A 163 -1.29 -9.08 5.06
N THR A 164 -0.29 -8.37 5.56
CA THR A 164 0.85 -7.91 4.76
C THR A 164 1.83 -9.08 4.57
N PRO A 165 2.28 -9.39 3.36
CA PRO A 165 3.33 -10.39 3.14
C PRO A 165 4.63 -10.03 3.86
N HIS A 166 5.49 -11.01 4.04
CA HIS A 166 6.86 -10.82 4.53
C HIS A 166 7.85 -11.31 3.47
N VAL A 167 8.88 -10.51 3.24
CA VAL A 167 10.03 -10.94 2.42
C VAL A 167 11.12 -11.44 3.35
N VAL A 168 11.54 -12.68 3.16
CA VAL A 168 12.55 -13.33 3.98
C VAL A 168 13.69 -13.87 3.11
N GLN A 169 14.86 -14.03 3.71
CA GLN A 169 15.96 -14.74 3.05
C GLN A 169 15.89 -16.23 3.41
N TYR A 170 15.74 -17.09 2.42
CA TYR A 170 15.66 -18.52 2.59
C TYR A 170 16.63 -19.23 1.61
N HIS A 171 17.61 -19.95 2.16
CA HIS A 171 18.67 -20.60 1.38
C HIS A 171 19.33 -19.68 0.33
N GLY A 172 19.65 -18.44 0.71
CA GLY A 172 20.30 -17.45 -0.16
C GLY A 172 19.39 -16.85 -1.25
N ARG A 173 18.08 -17.07 -1.18
CA ARG A 173 17.06 -16.50 -2.10
C ARG A 173 16.02 -15.72 -1.35
N GLU A 174 15.49 -14.68 -1.96
CA GLU A 174 14.30 -14.02 -1.44
C GLU A 174 13.08 -14.94 -1.57
N ALA A 175 12.37 -15.11 -0.49
CA ALA A 175 11.08 -15.79 -0.46
C ALA A 175 10.00 -14.86 0.10
N ILE A 176 8.78 -15.00 -0.38
CA ILE A 176 7.64 -14.23 0.08
C ILE A 176 6.75 -15.17 0.88
N VAL A 177 6.55 -14.84 2.14
CA VAL A 177 5.66 -15.55 3.05
C VAL A 177 4.40 -14.71 3.21
N VAL A 178 3.26 -15.32 2.94
CA VAL A 178 1.95 -14.68 3.12
C VAL A 178 1.02 -15.61 3.87
N TRP A 179 0.26 -15.05 4.79
CA TRP A 179 -0.74 -15.74 5.58
C TRP A 179 -2.14 -15.43 5.04
N GLY A 180 -2.94 -16.45 4.90
CA GLY A 180 -4.30 -16.39 4.40
C GLY A 180 -4.56 -17.46 3.33
N ALA A 181 -5.79 -17.85 3.19
CA ALA A 181 -6.25 -18.80 2.18
C ALA A 181 -6.74 -18.09 0.92
#